data_34464144b6625c94e3260accd77d362c
#
_entry.id   34464144b6625c94e3260accd77d362c
#
_cell.length_a   1.000
_cell.length_b   1.000
_cell.length_c   1.000
_cell.angle_alpha   90.00
_cell.angle_beta   90.00
_cell.angle_gamma   90.00
#
_symmetry.space_group_name_H-M   'P 1'
#
loop_
_entity.id
_entity.type
_entity.pdbx_description
1 polymer ?
#
loop_
_entity_poly.entity_id
_entity_poly.type
_entity_poly.pdbx_seq_one_letter_code
_entity_poly.pdbx_strand_id
1 'polypeptide(L)'
;GMKMDIQNPANQNPVNQSMGSPNMGNQNMGNQIPNNNYQPNPAPVYYAADSGELPMRWYKFVIWVQLFLNALLSIVSGIMTMTGAHYQGQATVVYMVYGSLKGLDIVIGIMMLVLAGGAIWVRQMLSKFQKMGPTAYVILLASNGVVNLIYAIMVSAITRVNAFSTTVISQIVASIALCICNYIYFNKRKSMFVN
;
A
#
# COMPACT_ATOMS: atom_id res chain seq x y z
N GLY A 1 43.82 -44.36 24.58
CA GLY A 1 43.36 -43.23 23.87
C GLY A 1 43.05 -42.12 24.87
N MET A 2 43.82 -41.02 24.88
CA MET A 2 43.70 -39.87 25.77
C MET A 2 42.51 -38.99 25.37
N LYS A 3 41.67 -38.68 26.35
CA LYS A 3 40.69 -37.59 26.29
C LYS A 3 41.41 -36.28 26.52
N MET A 4 41.23 -35.31 25.66
CA MET A 4 41.58 -33.91 25.93
C MET A 4 40.29 -33.12 26.14
N ASP A 5 40.10 -32.64 27.37
CA ASP A 5 39.11 -31.64 27.74
C ASP A 5 39.60 -30.27 27.29
N ILE A 6 38.81 -29.60 26.47
CA ILE A 6 39.06 -28.18 26.15
C ILE A 6 38.10 -27.36 26.99
N GLN A 7 38.65 -26.71 27.99
CA GLN A 7 37.99 -25.72 28.84
C GLN A 7 37.71 -24.43 28.04
N ASN A 8 36.53 -23.97 28.19
CA ASN A 8 36.04 -22.69 27.69
C ASN A 8 36.36 -21.59 28.72
N PRO A 9 37.12 -20.55 28.39
CA PRO A 9 37.36 -19.46 29.34
C PRO A 9 36.21 -18.49 29.39
N ALA A 10 35.76 -18.24 30.60
CA ALA A 10 34.69 -17.34 31.00
C ALA A 10 34.92 -15.90 30.57
N ASN A 11 33.81 -15.34 30.14
CA ASN A 11 33.60 -13.93 29.85
C ASN A 11 33.60 -13.12 31.14
N GLN A 12 34.67 -12.38 31.40
CA GLN A 12 34.76 -11.46 32.54
C GLN A 12 34.37 -10.05 32.10
N ASN A 13 33.27 -9.60 32.62
CA ASN A 13 32.88 -8.19 32.57
C ASN A 13 33.73 -7.37 33.55
N PRO A 14 34.35 -6.27 33.17
CA PRO A 14 34.95 -5.34 34.14
C PRO A 14 33.88 -4.42 34.73
N VAL A 15 33.71 -4.54 36.02
CA VAL A 15 33.01 -3.59 36.88
C VAL A 15 33.76 -2.28 36.93
N ASN A 16 33.14 -1.22 36.48
CA ASN A 16 33.69 0.10 36.57
C ASN A 16 33.27 0.72 37.91
N GLN A 17 34.17 0.66 38.89
CA GLN A 17 34.08 1.41 40.12
C GLN A 17 34.61 2.83 39.89
N SER A 18 33.76 3.82 40.01
CA SER A 18 34.20 5.20 40.15
C SER A 18 33.91 5.68 41.59
N MET A 19 34.94 5.69 42.41
CA MET A 19 34.99 6.44 43.65
C MET A 19 35.50 7.84 43.33
N GLY A 20 34.95 8.84 44.02
CA GLY A 20 35.64 10.13 44.16
C GLY A 20 34.70 11.33 44.33
N SER A 21 34.22 11.57 45.53
CA SER A 21 34.05 12.92 46.10
C SER A 21 35.36 13.29 46.83
N PRO A 22 35.63 14.52 47.15
CA PRO A 22 34.77 15.66 47.54
C PRO A 22 35.28 17.03 47.01
N ASN A 23 34.52 18.07 46.98
CA ASN A 23 34.80 19.23 47.85
C ASN A 23 33.97 20.49 47.58
N MET A 24 33.59 21.08 48.64
CA MET A 24 33.12 22.39 48.98
C MET A 24 33.57 23.55 48.05
N GLY A 25 32.60 24.44 47.82
CA GLY A 25 32.87 25.75 47.27
C GLY A 25 31.59 26.58 47.20
N ASN A 26 31.18 27.09 48.36
CA ASN A 26 30.14 28.08 48.52
C ASN A 26 30.58 29.39 47.85
N GLN A 27 29.86 29.87 46.82
CA GLN A 27 29.77 31.30 46.53
C GLN A 27 28.42 31.62 45.87
N ASN A 28 27.65 32.31 46.63
CA ASN A 28 26.46 33.06 46.35
C ASN A 28 26.78 34.19 45.37
N MET A 29 26.09 34.27 44.24
CA MET A 29 25.79 35.52 43.56
C MET A 29 24.81 35.35 42.41
N GLY A 30 23.69 36.08 42.48
CA GLY A 30 23.12 36.78 41.33
C GLY A 30 22.23 35.98 40.41
N ASN A 31 21.00 35.96 40.78
CA ASN A 31 19.80 36.10 39.94
C ASN A 31 20.08 36.45 38.46
N GLN A 32 20.15 35.47 37.59
CA GLN A 32 19.73 35.59 36.19
C GLN A 32 19.19 34.25 35.75
N ILE A 33 17.87 34.18 35.64
CA ILE A 33 17.16 33.07 34.99
C ILE A 33 17.34 33.27 33.48
N PRO A 34 18.12 32.46 32.79
CA PRO A 34 18.01 32.39 31.33
C PRO A 34 16.72 31.68 31.03
N ASN A 35 15.80 32.44 30.50
CA ASN A 35 14.55 31.90 29.91
C ASN A 35 14.92 31.09 28.67
N ASN A 36 15.46 29.90 28.87
CA ASN A 36 15.66 28.91 27.84
C ASN A 36 14.28 28.29 27.56
N ASN A 37 13.55 28.93 26.66
CA ASN A 37 12.54 28.23 25.86
C ASN A 37 13.22 27.12 25.04
N TYR A 38 13.72 26.09 25.71
CA TYR A 38 13.96 24.82 25.10
C TYR A 38 12.58 24.22 24.79
N GLN A 39 12.08 24.59 23.65
CA GLN A 39 11.07 23.77 23.00
C GLN A 39 11.79 22.43 22.72
N PRO A 40 11.42 21.32 23.38
CA PRO A 40 12.03 20.05 23.08
C PRO A 40 11.68 19.78 21.61
N ASN A 41 12.70 19.86 20.77
CA ASN A 41 12.61 19.36 19.41
C ASN A 41 12.01 17.97 19.52
N PRO A 42 10.86 17.66 18.89
CA PRO A 42 10.31 16.33 18.97
C PRO A 42 11.41 15.39 18.53
N ALA A 43 11.90 14.58 19.48
CA ALA A 43 12.91 13.58 19.19
C ALA A 43 12.44 12.83 17.93
N PRO A 44 13.34 12.62 16.95
CA PRO A 44 12.96 11.80 15.80
C PRO A 44 12.36 10.52 16.38
N VAL A 45 11.10 10.25 16.07
CA VAL A 45 10.44 9.03 16.48
C VAL A 45 11.18 7.93 15.74
N TYR A 46 12.25 7.44 16.35
CA TYR A 46 12.85 6.18 15.97
C TYR A 46 11.75 5.15 16.25
N TYR A 47 11.06 4.74 15.22
CA TYR A 47 10.22 3.55 15.29
C TYR A 47 11.12 2.43 15.79
N ALA A 48 10.92 2.07 17.05
CA ALA A 48 11.70 1.01 17.68
C ALA A 48 11.60 -0.24 16.80
N ALA A 49 12.69 -0.57 16.19
CA ALA A 49 12.80 -1.69 15.25
C ALA A 49 12.84 -3.04 15.99
N ASP A 50 12.15 -3.16 17.13
CA ASP A 50 12.21 -4.40 17.88
C ASP A 50 10.95 -4.70 18.67
N SER A 51 9.85 -4.83 17.95
CA SER A 51 8.66 -5.50 18.48
C SER A 51 8.04 -6.36 17.41
N GLY A 52 8.71 -7.47 17.05
CA GLY A 52 8.15 -8.49 16.16
C GLY A 52 7.65 -7.93 14.83
N GLU A 53 8.41 -7.02 14.20
CA GLU A 53 7.99 -6.34 12.98
C GLU A 53 7.70 -7.36 11.88
N LEU A 54 6.43 -7.46 11.57
CA LEU A 54 5.98 -8.19 10.39
C LEU A 54 6.71 -7.61 9.16
N PRO A 55 7.39 -8.43 8.37
CA PRO A 55 8.25 -7.95 7.30
C PRO A 55 7.51 -7.03 6.35
N MET A 56 8.06 -5.82 6.14
CA MET A 56 7.52 -4.77 5.25
C MET A 56 7.67 -5.11 3.76
N ARG A 57 8.09 -6.33 3.43
CA ARG A 57 8.31 -6.75 2.03
C ARG A 57 7.05 -6.63 1.19
N TRP A 58 5.90 -7.04 1.75
CA TRP A 58 4.60 -6.93 1.06
C TRP A 58 4.20 -5.47 0.82
N TYR A 59 4.41 -4.60 1.79
CA TYR A 59 4.13 -3.17 1.66
C TYR A 59 4.94 -2.52 0.53
N LYS A 60 6.25 -2.80 0.48
CA LYS A 60 7.13 -2.33 -0.60
C LYS A 60 6.67 -2.87 -1.96
N PHE A 61 6.30 -4.14 -2.03
CA PHE A 61 5.76 -4.75 -3.24
C PHE A 61 4.47 -4.07 -3.70
N VAL A 62 3.52 -3.81 -2.78
CA VAL A 62 2.27 -3.12 -3.11
C VAL A 62 2.52 -1.74 -3.70
N ILE A 63 3.39 -0.95 -3.09
CA ILE A 63 3.67 0.43 -3.55
C ILE A 63 4.44 0.46 -4.86
N TRP A 64 5.48 -0.35 -4.98
CA TRP A 64 6.41 -0.24 -6.09
C TRP A 64 6.01 -1.07 -7.31
N VAL A 65 5.33 -2.18 -7.10
CA VAL A 65 4.99 -3.11 -8.18
C VAL A 65 3.50 -3.12 -8.44
N GLN A 66 2.70 -3.49 -7.45
CA GLN A 66 1.27 -3.75 -7.65
C GLN A 66 0.50 -2.51 -8.08
N LEU A 67 0.68 -1.37 -7.39
CA LEU A 67 -0.04 -0.13 -7.74
C LEU A 67 0.44 0.47 -9.07
N PHE A 68 1.74 0.41 -9.34
CA PHE A 68 2.27 0.89 -10.61
C PHE A 68 1.79 0.03 -11.78
N LEU A 69 1.88 -1.29 -11.63
CA LEU A 69 1.40 -2.24 -12.64
C LEU A 69 -0.11 -2.12 -12.84
N ASN A 70 -0.88 -1.97 -11.76
CA ASN A 70 -2.32 -1.76 -11.85
C ASN A 70 -2.66 -0.47 -12.62
N ALA A 71 -1.97 0.64 -12.34
CA ALA A 71 -2.17 1.89 -13.08
C ALA A 71 -1.86 1.71 -14.57
N LEU A 72 -0.74 1.08 -14.90
CA LEU A 72 -0.35 0.83 -16.29
C LEU A 72 -1.35 -0.07 -17.01
N LEU A 73 -1.74 -1.18 -16.41
CA LEU A 73 -2.75 -2.10 -16.97
C LEU A 73 -4.10 -1.42 -17.13
N SER A 74 -4.52 -0.59 -16.18
CA SER A 74 -5.78 0.17 -16.27
C SER A 74 -5.75 1.18 -17.40
N ILE A 75 -4.63 1.85 -17.66
CA ILE A 75 -4.46 2.76 -18.80
C ILE A 75 -4.58 1.98 -20.12
N VAL A 76 -3.82 0.90 -20.26
CA VAL A 76 -3.84 0.07 -21.46
C VAL A 76 -5.24 -0.50 -21.72
N SER A 77 -5.84 -1.09 -20.69
CA SER A 77 -7.20 -1.64 -20.78
C SER A 77 -8.25 -0.56 -21.09
N GLY A 78 -8.13 0.61 -20.48
CA GLY A 78 -9.02 1.74 -20.75
C GLY A 78 -8.96 2.18 -22.21
N ILE A 79 -7.76 2.34 -22.76
CA ILE A 79 -7.56 2.69 -24.17
C ILE A 79 -8.08 1.59 -25.10
N MET A 80 -7.76 0.34 -24.81
CA MET A 80 -8.24 -0.81 -25.60
C MET A 80 -9.77 -0.91 -25.60
N THR A 81 -10.41 -0.64 -24.46
CA THR A 81 -11.87 -0.63 -24.37
C THR A 81 -12.47 0.52 -25.17
N MET A 82 -11.95 1.75 -25.03
CA MET A 82 -12.44 2.92 -25.74
C MET A 82 -12.28 2.81 -27.27
N THR A 83 -11.21 2.20 -27.73
CA THR A 83 -10.93 2.00 -29.17
C THR A 83 -11.60 0.76 -29.75
N GLY A 84 -12.15 -0.11 -28.91
CA GLY A 84 -12.69 -1.42 -29.32
C GLY A 84 -11.61 -2.40 -29.74
N ALA A 85 -10.35 -2.15 -29.43
CA ALA A 85 -9.23 -3.03 -29.78
C ALA A 85 -9.37 -4.44 -29.17
N HIS A 86 -10.08 -4.56 -28.04
CA HIS A 86 -10.39 -5.85 -27.41
C HIS A 86 -11.31 -6.77 -28.27
N TYR A 87 -11.99 -6.22 -29.29
CA TYR A 87 -12.77 -7.00 -30.26
C TYR A 87 -11.92 -7.54 -31.42
N GLN A 88 -10.60 -7.52 -31.32
CA GLN A 88 -9.66 -8.13 -32.28
C GLN A 88 -9.92 -7.70 -33.74
N GLY A 89 -10.15 -6.41 -33.96
CA GLY A 89 -10.42 -5.84 -35.28
C GLY A 89 -11.87 -5.92 -35.75
N GLN A 90 -12.76 -6.56 -35.00
CA GLN A 90 -14.20 -6.66 -35.34
C GLN A 90 -15.05 -5.56 -34.70
N ALA A 91 -14.43 -4.52 -34.12
CA ALA A 91 -15.13 -3.46 -33.42
C ALA A 91 -16.23 -2.80 -34.27
N THR A 92 -15.97 -2.55 -35.55
CA THR A 92 -16.95 -1.95 -36.47
C THR A 92 -18.20 -2.82 -36.62
N VAL A 93 -18.04 -4.12 -36.78
CA VAL A 93 -19.15 -5.06 -36.92
C VAL A 93 -19.92 -5.13 -35.60
N VAL A 94 -19.23 -5.26 -34.48
CA VAL A 94 -19.85 -5.32 -33.16
C VAL A 94 -20.66 -4.07 -32.86
N TYR A 95 -20.11 -2.88 -33.18
CA TYR A 95 -20.81 -1.60 -32.97
C TYR A 95 -21.96 -1.36 -33.94
N MET A 96 -21.92 -1.94 -35.15
CA MET A 96 -23.07 -1.92 -36.08
C MET A 96 -24.25 -2.77 -35.54
N VAL A 97 -23.96 -3.92 -34.97
CA VAL A 97 -24.98 -4.79 -34.40
C VAL A 97 -25.48 -4.27 -33.05
N TYR A 98 -24.56 -3.77 -32.19
CA TYR A 98 -24.85 -3.33 -30.84
C TYR A 98 -24.40 -1.88 -30.65
N GLY A 99 -25.13 -0.91 -31.24
CA GLY A 99 -24.74 0.50 -31.22
C GLY A 99 -24.53 1.08 -29.80
N SER A 100 -25.30 0.63 -28.82
CA SER A 100 -25.18 1.05 -27.43
C SER A 100 -23.84 0.61 -26.78
N LEU A 101 -23.21 -0.42 -27.34
CA LEU A 101 -21.97 -0.97 -26.76
C LEU A 101 -20.81 0.00 -26.92
N LYS A 102 -20.78 0.77 -28.02
CA LYS A 102 -19.76 1.80 -28.23
C LYS A 102 -19.79 2.89 -27.13
N GLY A 103 -20.98 3.33 -26.76
CA GLY A 103 -21.15 4.32 -25.69
C GLY A 103 -20.70 3.75 -24.33
N LEU A 104 -21.07 2.49 -24.06
CA LEU A 104 -20.66 1.78 -22.84
C LEU A 104 -19.14 1.67 -22.76
N ASP A 105 -18.48 1.24 -23.84
CA ASP A 105 -17.04 1.04 -23.90
C ASP A 105 -16.26 2.36 -23.66
N ILE A 106 -16.78 3.48 -24.19
CA ILE A 106 -16.20 4.79 -23.95
C ILE A 106 -16.32 5.18 -22.47
N VAL A 107 -17.49 5.02 -21.87
CA VAL A 107 -17.73 5.37 -20.47
C VAL A 107 -16.85 4.51 -19.54
N ILE A 108 -16.83 3.22 -19.77
CA ILE A 108 -16.01 2.28 -18.97
C ILE A 108 -14.52 2.57 -19.15
N GLY A 109 -14.08 2.84 -20.37
CA GLY A 109 -12.69 3.23 -20.65
C GLY A 109 -12.28 4.49 -19.89
N ILE A 110 -13.12 5.51 -19.86
CA ILE A 110 -12.90 6.73 -19.06
C ILE A 110 -12.82 6.39 -17.57
N MET A 111 -13.73 5.57 -17.06
CA MET A 111 -13.68 5.12 -15.65
C MET A 111 -12.38 4.39 -15.32
N MET A 112 -11.88 3.54 -16.21
CA MET A 112 -10.60 2.87 -16.04
C MET A 112 -9.42 3.85 -15.98
N LEU A 113 -9.44 4.91 -16.81
CA LEU A 113 -8.41 5.96 -16.77
C LEU A 113 -8.46 6.77 -15.46
N VAL A 114 -9.66 7.06 -14.95
CA VAL A 114 -9.84 7.71 -13.65
C VAL A 114 -9.29 6.81 -12.52
N LEU A 115 -9.56 5.51 -12.56
CA LEU A 115 -9.02 4.55 -11.60
C LEU A 115 -7.49 4.45 -11.68
N ALA A 116 -6.90 4.55 -12.88
CA ALA A 116 -5.45 4.59 -13.04
C ALA A 116 -4.84 5.83 -12.36
N GLY A 117 -5.44 7.01 -12.54
CA GLY A 117 -5.05 8.23 -11.83
C GLY A 117 -5.20 8.07 -10.30
N GLY A 118 -6.30 7.46 -9.86
CA GLY A 118 -6.53 7.11 -8.47
C GLY A 118 -5.45 6.18 -7.90
N ALA A 119 -4.99 5.20 -8.67
CA ALA A 119 -3.92 4.29 -8.24
C ALA A 119 -2.59 5.03 -8.00
N ILE A 120 -2.25 6.00 -8.84
CA ILE A 120 -1.06 6.84 -8.64
C ILE A 120 -1.21 7.71 -7.39
N TRP A 121 -2.39 8.29 -7.18
CA TRP A 121 -2.68 9.10 -6.00
C TRP A 121 -2.62 8.29 -4.70
N VAL A 122 -3.26 7.12 -4.66
CA VAL A 122 -3.21 6.18 -3.52
C VAL A 122 -1.78 5.74 -3.24
N ARG A 123 -0.97 5.50 -4.29
CA ARG A 123 0.45 5.20 -4.13
C ARG A 123 1.19 6.31 -3.37
N GLN A 124 0.93 7.57 -3.68
CA GLN A 124 1.55 8.71 -2.98
C GLN A 124 1.09 8.77 -1.52
N MET A 125 -0.20 8.54 -1.24
CA MET A 125 -0.72 8.50 0.13
C MET A 125 -0.07 7.39 0.96
N LEU A 126 0.06 6.20 0.39
CA LEU A 126 0.72 5.06 1.04
C LEU A 126 2.21 5.35 1.27
N SER A 127 2.93 5.89 0.27
CA SER A 127 4.36 6.18 0.40
C SER A 127 4.66 7.22 1.49
N LYS A 128 3.71 8.10 1.78
CA LYS A 128 3.78 9.11 2.85
C LYS A 128 3.20 8.64 4.18
N PHE A 129 2.84 7.38 4.31
CA PHE A 129 2.21 6.79 5.51
C PHE A 129 0.98 7.57 6.01
N GLN A 130 0.21 8.13 5.08
CA GLN A 130 -1.00 8.86 5.45
C GLN A 130 -2.06 7.93 6.02
N LYS A 131 -2.75 8.39 7.06
CA LYS A 131 -3.80 7.64 7.77
C LYS A 131 -4.89 7.08 6.85
N MET A 132 -5.23 7.82 5.79
CA MET A 132 -6.24 7.43 4.80
C MET A 132 -5.71 6.47 3.72
N GLY A 133 -4.39 6.31 3.59
CA GLY A 133 -3.75 5.51 2.55
C GLY A 133 -4.27 4.08 2.43
N PRO A 134 -4.28 3.30 3.52
CA PRO A 134 -4.80 1.94 3.50
C PRO A 134 -6.26 1.83 3.08
N THR A 135 -7.10 2.73 3.58
CA THR A 135 -8.53 2.77 3.24
C THR A 135 -8.73 3.12 1.77
N ALA A 136 -8.02 4.14 1.28
CA ALA A 136 -8.07 4.54 -0.13
C ALA A 136 -7.61 3.41 -1.05
N TYR A 137 -6.61 2.63 -0.65
CA TYR A 137 -6.15 1.48 -1.41
C TYR A 137 -7.20 0.36 -1.52
N VAL A 138 -7.87 0.01 -0.41
CA VAL A 138 -8.95 -0.99 -0.42
C VAL A 138 -10.14 -0.51 -1.26
N ILE A 139 -10.49 0.78 -1.16
CA ILE A 139 -11.55 1.38 -1.98
C ILE A 139 -11.18 1.31 -3.46
N LEU A 140 -9.93 1.59 -3.82
CA LEU A 140 -9.46 1.50 -5.21
C LEU A 140 -9.60 0.08 -5.76
N LEU A 141 -9.18 -0.93 -4.99
CA LEU A 141 -9.31 -2.34 -5.39
C LEU A 141 -10.79 -2.74 -5.56
N ALA A 142 -11.63 -2.36 -4.61
CA ALA A 142 -13.07 -2.61 -4.68
C ALA A 142 -13.70 -1.92 -5.90
N SER A 143 -13.33 -0.67 -6.17
CA SER A 143 -13.83 0.08 -7.34
C SER A 143 -13.45 -0.59 -8.65
N ASN A 144 -12.23 -1.09 -8.79
CA ASN A 144 -11.83 -1.87 -9.96
C ASN A 144 -12.70 -3.11 -10.16
N GLY A 145 -12.97 -3.86 -9.08
CA GLY A 145 -13.84 -5.04 -9.12
C GLY A 145 -15.27 -4.68 -9.52
N VAL A 146 -15.81 -3.61 -8.95
CA VAL A 146 -17.18 -3.12 -9.24
C VAL A 146 -17.31 -2.67 -10.71
N VAL A 147 -16.33 -1.93 -11.24
CA VAL A 147 -16.35 -1.49 -12.65
C VAL A 147 -16.35 -2.68 -13.59
N ASN A 148 -15.52 -3.70 -13.34
CA ASN A 148 -15.51 -4.92 -14.15
C ASN A 148 -16.82 -5.69 -14.06
N LEU A 149 -17.43 -5.75 -12.88
CA LEU A 149 -18.73 -6.41 -12.68
C LEU A 149 -19.84 -5.66 -13.43
N ILE A 150 -19.91 -4.34 -13.30
CA ILE A 150 -20.88 -3.51 -14.01
C ILE A 150 -20.72 -3.69 -15.53
N TYR A 151 -19.49 -3.67 -16.03
CA TYR A 151 -19.21 -3.88 -17.43
C TYR A 151 -19.73 -5.24 -17.90
N ALA A 152 -19.45 -6.33 -17.20
CA ALA A 152 -19.92 -7.66 -17.54
C ALA A 152 -21.45 -7.76 -17.54
N ILE A 153 -22.13 -7.13 -16.57
CA ILE A 153 -23.60 -7.08 -16.52
C ILE A 153 -24.16 -6.30 -17.72
N MET A 154 -23.61 -5.12 -17.99
CA MET A 154 -24.08 -4.26 -19.08
C MET A 154 -23.88 -4.91 -20.45
N VAL A 155 -22.70 -5.51 -20.69
CA VAL A 155 -22.43 -6.28 -21.92
C VAL A 155 -23.41 -7.43 -22.07
N SER A 156 -23.65 -8.20 -21.01
CA SER A 156 -24.64 -9.29 -21.03
C SER A 156 -26.06 -8.79 -21.35
N ALA A 157 -26.45 -7.65 -20.80
CA ALA A 157 -27.76 -7.06 -21.03
C ALA A 157 -27.93 -6.58 -22.48
N ILE A 158 -26.90 -5.95 -23.06
CA ILE A 158 -26.93 -5.40 -24.43
C ILE A 158 -26.85 -6.51 -25.46
N THR A 159 -25.92 -7.46 -25.30
CA THR A 159 -25.69 -8.53 -26.27
C THR A 159 -26.65 -9.71 -26.11
N ARG A 160 -27.33 -9.79 -24.97
CA ARG A 160 -28.15 -10.96 -24.57
C ARG A 160 -27.37 -12.28 -24.53
N VAL A 161 -26.05 -12.20 -24.49
CA VAL A 161 -25.13 -13.33 -24.34
C VAL A 161 -24.49 -13.24 -22.95
N ASN A 162 -24.30 -14.40 -22.34
CA ASN A 162 -23.66 -14.44 -21.03
C ASN A 162 -22.18 -14.01 -21.14
N ALA A 163 -21.86 -12.77 -20.70
CA ALA A 163 -20.51 -12.26 -20.67
C ALA A 163 -19.70 -12.75 -19.44
N PHE A 164 -20.32 -13.52 -18.55
CA PHE A 164 -19.65 -14.11 -17.40
C PHE A 164 -18.86 -15.36 -17.81
N SER A 165 -17.74 -15.12 -18.50
CA SER A 165 -16.78 -16.18 -18.79
C SER A 165 -16.05 -16.63 -17.53
N THR A 166 -15.42 -17.80 -17.55
CA THR A 166 -14.55 -18.27 -16.46
C THR A 166 -13.48 -17.25 -16.10
N THR A 167 -12.96 -16.52 -17.07
CA THR A 167 -11.97 -15.46 -16.88
C THR A 167 -12.53 -14.31 -16.05
N VAL A 168 -13.75 -13.82 -16.37
CA VAL A 168 -14.40 -12.73 -15.62
C VAL A 168 -14.70 -13.16 -14.18
N ILE A 169 -15.23 -14.37 -14.00
CA ILE A 169 -15.50 -14.93 -12.67
C ILE A 169 -14.21 -15.03 -11.86
N SER A 170 -13.13 -15.55 -12.45
CA SER A 170 -11.82 -15.65 -11.80
C SER A 170 -11.28 -14.28 -11.40
N GLN A 171 -11.44 -13.26 -12.23
CA GLN A 171 -11.02 -11.89 -11.91
C GLN A 171 -11.81 -11.30 -10.74
N ILE A 172 -13.12 -11.53 -10.69
CA ILE A 172 -13.96 -11.06 -9.57
C ILE A 172 -13.53 -11.75 -8.27
N VAL A 173 -13.37 -13.08 -8.29
CA VAL A 173 -12.92 -13.84 -7.11
C VAL A 173 -11.54 -13.38 -6.65
N ALA A 174 -10.59 -13.21 -7.57
CA ALA A 174 -9.25 -12.70 -7.26
C ALA A 174 -9.30 -11.29 -6.67
N SER A 175 -10.14 -10.41 -7.20
CA SER A 175 -10.31 -9.04 -6.67
C SER A 175 -10.84 -9.05 -5.24
N ILE A 176 -11.84 -9.89 -4.95
CA ILE A 176 -12.39 -10.03 -3.59
C ILE A 176 -11.32 -10.57 -2.64
N ALA A 177 -10.60 -11.61 -3.04
CA ALA A 177 -9.52 -12.19 -2.23
C ALA A 177 -8.43 -11.16 -1.93
N LEU A 178 -8.00 -10.39 -2.93
CA LEU A 178 -7.02 -9.32 -2.76
C LEU A 178 -7.53 -8.21 -1.83
N CYS A 179 -8.79 -7.81 -1.94
CA CYS A 179 -9.40 -6.83 -1.04
C CYS A 179 -9.35 -7.32 0.42
N ILE A 180 -9.74 -8.56 0.68
CA ILE A 180 -9.75 -9.15 2.02
C ILE A 180 -8.32 -9.26 2.57
N CYS A 181 -7.39 -9.80 1.79
CA CYS A 181 -6.00 -9.96 2.20
C CYS A 181 -5.35 -8.61 2.55
N ASN A 182 -5.55 -7.61 1.70
CA ASN A 182 -4.99 -6.29 1.92
C ASN A 182 -5.68 -5.55 3.09
N TYR A 183 -6.98 -5.70 3.25
CA TYR A 183 -7.69 -5.15 4.40
C TYR A 183 -7.14 -5.71 5.72
N ILE A 184 -6.99 -7.03 5.83
CA ILE A 184 -6.41 -7.69 7.01
C ILE A 184 -4.96 -7.24 7.23
N TYR A 185 -4.17 -7.18 6.16
CA TYR A 185 -2.78 -6.76 6.21
C TYR A 185 -2.62 -5.35 6.76
N PHE A 186 -3.38 -4.40 6.23
CA PHE A 186 -3.30 -3.00 6.66
C PHE A 186 -3.92 -2.75 8.02
N ASN A 187 -4.98 -3.47 8.37
CA ASN A 187 -5.62 -3.35 9.68
C ASN A 187 -4.66 -3.73 10.82
N LYS A 188 -3.83 -4.77 10.61
CA LYS A 188 -2.77 -5.16 11.56
C LYS A 188 -1.65 -4.13 11.68
N ARG A 189 -1.53 -3.20 10.74
CA ARG A 189 -0.47 -2.17 10.67
C ARG A 189 -0.99 -0.75 10.79
N LYS A 190 -2.20 -0.59 11.26
CA LYS A 190 -2.88 0.71 11.35
C LYS A 190 -2.08 1.74 12.17
N SER A 191 -1.32 1.28 13.17
CA SER A 191 -0.47 2.12 14.00
C SER A 191 0.70 2.80 13.26
N MET A 192 1.05 2.32 12.07
CA MET A 192 2.11 2.89 11.25
C MET A 192 1.64 4.08 10.39
N PHE A 193 0.33 4.25 10.22
CA PHE A 193 -0.28 5.30 9.43
C PHE A 193 -0.82 6.38 10.36
N VAL A 194 0.04 7.32 10.73
CA VAL A 194 -0.25 8.35 11.74
C VAL A 194 -0.29 9.77 11.18
N ASN A 195 0.12 9.97 9.93
CA ASN A 195 0.16 11.28 9.26
C ASN A 195 -1.12 11.56 8.47
#